data_361e64e95ce6afbc0f917e7d705565c7
#
_entry.id   361e64e95ce6afbc0f917e7d705565c7
#
_cell.length_a   1.000
_cell.length_b   1.000
_cell.length_c   1.000
_cell.angle_alpha   90.00
_cell.angle_beta   90.00
_cell.angle_gamma   90.00
#
_symmetry.space_group_name_H-M   'P 1'
#
loop_
_entity.id
_entity.type
_entity.pdbx_description
1 polymer ?
#
loop_
_entity_poly.entity_id
_entity_poly.type
_entity_poly.pdbx_seq_one_letter_code
_entity_poly.pdbx_strand_id
1 'polypeptide(L)'
;MYFSYILCNFATIITINSNMRKAILLLVIYFLGLPCWSQSKPYGPIPSKNQLRWQEMEMYAFIHYSMNTYTDQEWGFGNEDLKLFNPSGLDCRQWARVCKQAGMKGIIFTAKHHCGFCMWPSKYTEYSVKNTPWKDGKGDVVKELADACREEGLKFAVYLSPWDRNHPDYGKPEYITYFRNQLRELLTQYGDIFEVWFDGANGGDGWYGGANEVRRIDGRTYYEWAETFKMIRELQPNAVIWNDGGDRGDLRWVGTEAGNVGETNWSLMPSKGDTPYHMLHFGVEDGDVWCPGETN
;
A
#
# COMPACT_ATOMS: atom_id res chain seq x y z
N MET A 1 68.23 19.45 -17.63
CA MET A 1 67.74 20.80 -18.01
C MET A 1 66.25 21.01 -17.86
N TYR A 2 65.39 19.96 -17.66
CA TYR A 2 63.92 20.07 -17.45
C TYR A 2 63.48 20.22 -16.00
N PHE A 3 64.33 19.84 -15.04
CA PHE A 3 63.99 19.91 -13.59
C PHE A 3 64.09 21.31 -13.00
N SER A 4 64.94 22.18 -13.58
CA SER A 4 65.11 23.56 -13.12
C SER A 4 63.97 24.49 -13.55
N TYR A 5 63.23 24.14 -14.61
CA TYR A 5 62.12 24.96 -15.12
C TYR A 5 60.85 24.79 -14.32
N ILE A 6 60.64 23.62 -13.72
CA ILE A 6 59.48 23.33 -12.89
C ILE A 6 59.61 23.98 -11.49
N LEU A 7 60.82 24.01 -10.92
CA LEU A 7 61.07 24.64 -9.61
C LEU A 7 60.98 26.18 -9.68
N CYS A 8 61.35 26.82 -10.78
CA CYS A 8 61.19 28.27 -10.94
C CYS A 8 59.75 28.71 -11.04
N ASN A 9 58.84 27.89 -11.62
CA ASN A 9 57.43 28.22 -11.68
C ASN A 9 56.69 28.03 -10.34
N PHE A 10 57.16 27.13 -9.49
CA PHE A 10 56.61 27.00 -8.12
C PHE A 10 57.04 28.12 -7.18
N ALA A 11 58.24 28.72 -7.38
CA ALA A 11 58.70 29.83 -6.54
C ALA A 11 57.92 31.14 -6.86
N THR A 12 57.39 31.31 -8.10
CA THR A 12 56.61 32.49 -8.48
C THR A 12 55.19 32.46 -7.83
N ILE A 13 54.71 31.32 -7.43
CA ILE A 13 53.42 31.20 -6.71
C ILE A 13 53.54 31.62 -5.24
N ILE A 14 54.72 31.69 -4.67
CA ILE A 14 54.96 32.01 -3.25
C ILE A 14 54.93 33.53 -2.97
N THR A 15 54.97 34.38 -4.00
CA THR A 15 54.95 35.84 -3.87
C THR A 15 53.55 36.47 -4.05
N ILE A 16 52.50 35.63 -4.03
CA ILE A 16 51.11 36.15 -4.01
C ILE A 16 50.87 36.89 -2.69
N ASN A 17 50.61 38.20 -2.79
CA ASN A 17 50.27 39.07 -1.66
C ASN A 17 49.20 38.41 -0.79
N SER A 18 49.29 38.55 0.52
CA SER A 18 48.35 38.00 1.54
C SER A 18 46.88 38.30 1.22
N ASN A 19 46.60 39.50 0.65
CA ASN A 19 45.25 39.89 0.26
C ASN A 19 44.76 39.13 -0.99
N MET A 20 45.65 38.80 -1.92
CA MET A 20 45.35 38.04 -3.12
C MET A 20 45.12 36.56 -2.78
N ARG A 21 45.83 36.00 -1.80
CA ARG A 21 45.58 34.65 -1.27
C ARG A 21 44.20 34.55 -0.60
N LYS A 22 43.83 35.57 0.21
CA LYS A 22 42.49 35.65 0.81
C LYS A 22 41.40 35.78 -0.25
N ALA A 23 41.62 36.60 -1.31
CA ALA A 23 40.66 36.72 -2.39
C ALA A 23 40.48 35.42 -3.19
N ILE A 24 41.58 34.71 -3.49
CA ILE A 24 41.54 33.39 -4.16
C ILE A 24 40.83 32.37 -3.29
N LEU A 25 41.13 32.34 -1.97
CA LEU A 25 40.49 31.42 -1.03
C LEU A 25 38.98 31.71 -0.93
N LEU A 26 38.58 32.97 -0.85
CA LEU A 26 37.17 33.39 -0.87
C LEU A 26 36.48 33.03 -2.19
N LEU A 27 37.12 33.16 -3.33
CA LEU A 27 36.61 32.75 -4.62
C LEU A 27 36.43 31.23 -4.68
N VAL A 28 37.40 30.45 -4.20
CA VAL A 28 37.32 28.98 -4.17
C VAL A 28 36.19 28.54 -3.22
N ILE A 29 36.05 29.18 -2.04
CA ILE A 29 34.94 28.91 -1.11
C ILE A 29 33.60 29.31 -1.74
N TYR A 30 33.53 30.43 -2.46
CA TYR A 30 32.35 30.88 -3.17
C TYR A 30 31.94 29.88 -4.28
N PHE A 31 32.90 29.40 -5.08
CA PHE A 31 32.62 28.39 -6.11
C PHE A 31 32.34 26.98 -5.54
N LEU A 32 32.96 26.61 -4.42
CA LEU A 32 32.66 25.36 -3.72
C LEU A 32 31.34 25.42 -2.92
N GLY A 33 30.92 26.63 -2.54
CA GLY A 33 29.66 26.87 -1.84
C GLY A 33 28.46 27.14 -2.74
N LEU A 34 28.67 27.26 -4.07
CA LEU A 34 27.56 27.30 -4.99
C LEU A 34 26.96 25.88 -5.06
N PRO A 35 25.74 25.68 -4.56
CA PRO A 35 25.10 24.41 -4.79
C PRO A 35 25.06 24.19 -6.29
N CYS A 36 25.58 23.05 -6.74
CA CYS A 36 25.49 22.61 -8.13
C CYS A 36 24.00 22.37 -8.44
N TRP A 37 23.29 23.43 -8.78
CA TRP A 37 21.86 23.42 -9.10
C TRP A 37 21.59 22.89 -10.51
N SER A 38 22.45 22.02 -10.99
CA SER A 38 22.14 21.21 -12.15
C SER A 38 21.25 20.04 -11.71
N GLN A 39 20.05 20.34 -11.22
CA GLN A 39 19.01 19.33 -11.22
C GLN A 39 18.62 19.11 -12.69
N SER A 40 19.18 18.06 -13.27
CA SER A 40 18.65 17.55 -14.54
C SER A 40 17.16 17.28 -14.33
N LYS A 41 16.32 17.82 -15.23
CA LYS A 41 14.89 17.47 -15.18
C LYS A 41 14.77 15.96 -15.25
N PRO A 42 13.93 15.35 -14.41
CA PRO A 42 13.66 13.92 -14.51
C PRO A 42 13.22 13.56 -15.92
N TYR A 43 13.70 12.44 -16.42
CA TYR A 43 13.22 11.87 -17.68
C TYR A 43 12.02 10.99 -17.40
N GLY A 44 10.88 11.27 -18.06
CA GLY A 44 9.64 10.51 -17.89
C GLY A 44 8.90 10.75 -16.59
N PRO A 45 7.93 9.89 -16.26
CA PRO A 45 7.14 9.96 -15.05
C PRO A 45 7.99 9.76 -13.79
N ILE A 46 7.69 10.52 -12.75
CA ILE A 46 8.37 10.43 -11.45
C ILE A 46 7.45 9.91 -10.37
N PRO A 47 7.97 9.17 -9.39
CA PRO A 47 7.18 8.71 -8.26
C PRO A 47 6.67 9.88 -7.41
N SER A 48 5.49 9.73 -6.85
CA SER A 48 5.00 10.60 -5.79
C SER A 48 5.81 10.42 -4.50
N LYS A 49 5.70 11.38 -3.58
CA LYS A 49 6.32 11.24 -2.25
C LYS A 49 5.80 10.01 -1.47
N ASN A 50 4.55 9.64 -1.68
CA ASN A 50 3.97 8.47 -1.02
C ASN A 50 4.56 7.17 -1.57
N GLN A 51 4.68 7.08 -2.90
CA GLN A 51 5.31 5.94 -3.56
C GLN A 51 6.79 5.79 -3.17
N LEU A 52 7.54 6.90 -3.04
CA LEU A 52 8.93 6.85 -2.55
C LEU A 52 9.00 6.31 -1.11
N ARG A 53 8.16 6.83 -0.20
CA ARG A 53 8.12 6.33 1.19
C ARG A 53 7.71 4.87 1.29
N TRP A 54 6.82 4.43 0.43
CA TRP A 54 6.44 3.02 0.33
C TRP A 54 7.63 2.17 -0.17
N GLN A 55 8.31 2.61 -1.20
CA GLN A 55 9.46 1.91 -1.76
C GLN A 55 10.62 1.78 -0.76
N GLU A 56 10.83 2.80 0.09
CA GLU A 56 11.81 2.78 1.18
C GLU A 56 11.50 1.73 2.28
N MET A 57 10.28 1.20 2.31
CA MET A 57 9.92 0.11 3.23
C MET A 57 10.53 -1.22 2.80
N GLU A 58 10.74 -1.46 1.51
CA GLU A 58 11.34 -2.66 0.90
C GLU A 58 10.57 -3.94 1.18
N MET A 59 10.30 -4.25 2.45
CA MET A 59 9.65 -5.49 2.88
C MET A 59 8.66 -5.25 4.01
N TYR A 60 7.47 -5.81 3.87
CA TYR A 60 6.41 -5.83 4.87
C TYR A 60 5.61 -7.14 4.78
N ALA A 61 4.88 -7.46 5.83
CA ALA A 61 4.06 -8.67 5.89
C ALA A 61 2.66 -8.40 5.35
N PHE A 62 2.05 -9.44 4.79
CA PHE A 62 0.63 -9.51 4.50
C PHE A 62 0.01 -10.63 5.34
N ILE A 63 -1.03 -10.32 6.12
CA ILE A 63 -1.67 -11.30 7.01
C ILE A 63 -3.13 -11.51 6.60
N HIS A 64 -3.42 -12.70 6.07
CA HIS A 64 -4.76 -13.19 5.73
C HIS A 64 -5.27 -14.12 6.83
N TYR A 65 -5.74 -13.56 7.93
CA TYR A 65 -6.39 -14.29 9.00
C TYR A 65 -7.82 -13.78 9.16
N SER A 66 -8.80 -14.67 9.00
CA SER A 66 -10.21 -14.28 8.98
C SER A 66 -11.13 -15.46 9.32
N MET A 67 -12.43 -15.31 9.13
CA MET A 67 -13.42 -16.40 9.21
C MET A 67 -13.00 -17.59 8.32
N ASN A 68 -12.39 -17.34 7.16
CA ASN A 68 -12.00 -18.38 6.21
C ASN A 68 -10.95 -19.36 6.79
N THR A 69 -10.15 -18.91 7.75
CA THR A 69 -9.20 -19.77 8.49
C THR A 69 -9.89 -20.90 9.24
N TYR A 70 -11.14 -20.70 9.65
CA TYR A 70 -11.92 -21.69 10.41
C TYR A 70 -12.79 -22.60 9.54
N THR A 71 -12.92 -22.29 8.28
CA THR A 71 -13.72 -23.07 7.32
C THR A 71 -12.88 -23.80 6.29
N ASP A 72 -11.54 -23.63 6.35
CA ASP A 72 -10.60 -24.18 5.37
C ASP A 72 -10.98 -23.80 3.92
N GLN A 73 -11.39 -22.57 3.75
CA GLN A 73 -11.78 -21.99 2.48
C GLN A 73 -10.86 -20.83 2.13
N GLU A 74 -10.44 -20.76 0.88
CA GLU A 74 -9.75 -19.58 0.36
C GLU A 74 -10.67 -18.36 0.43
N TRP A 75 -11.90 -18.52 -0.05
CA TRP A 75 -12.97 -17.53 0.02
C TRP A 75 -14.20 -18.15 0.67
N GLY A 76 -14.66 -17.62 1.77
CA GLY A 76 -15.94 -18.02 2.35
C GLY A 76 -17.11 -17.60 1.45
N PHE A 77 -18.25 -18.25 1.60
CA PHE A 77 -19.46 -17.99 0.79
C PHE A 77 -20.23 -16.76 1.25
N GLY A 78 -19.98 -16.27 2.48
CA GLY A 78 -20.63 -15.10 3.06
C GLY A 78 -21.78 -15.44 4.02
N ASN A 79 -21.91 -16.70 4.45
CA ASN A 79 -22.92 -17.16 5.40
C ASN A 79 -22.34 -18.10 6.46
N GLU A 80 -21.04 -18.03 6.68
CA GLU A 80 -20.35 -18.84 7.66
C GLU A 80 -20.90 -18.55 9.07
N ASP A 81 -21.05 -19.62 9.87
CA ASP A 81 -21.54 -19.48 11.25
C ASP A 81 -20.55 -18.64 12.09
N LEU A 82 -21.02 -17.51 12.60
CA LEU A 82 -20.24 -16.61 13.43
C LEU A 82 -19.65 -17.27 14.67
N LYS A 83 -20.26 -18.38 15.15
CA LYS A 83 -19.74 -19.15 16.28
C LYS A 83 -18.39 -19.83 16.01
N LEU A 84 -18.03 -20.00 14.75
CA LEU A 84 -16.73 -20.57 14.37
C LEU A 84 -15.58 -19.64 14.72
N PHE A 85 -15.79 -18.33 14.69
CA PHE A 85 -14.75 -17.37 15.03
C PHE A 85 -14.63 -17.19 16.55
N ASN A 86 -13.82 -18.05 17.15
CA ASN A 86 -13.53 -17.99 18.60
C ASN A 86 -12.06 -18.34 18.90
N PRO A 87 -11.10 -17.55 18.44
CA PRO A 87 -9.68 -17.80 18.67
C PRO A 87 -9.30 -17.73 20.15
N SER A 88 -8.77 -18.82 20.70
CA SER A 88 -8.27 -18.85 22.08
C SER A 88 -6.82 -18.37 22.21
N GLY A 89 -6.04 -18.43 21.12
CA GLY A 89 -4.60 -18.15 21.12
C GLY A 89 -4.19 -16.99 20.21
N LEU A 90 -5.12 -16.12 19.79
CA LEU A 90 -4.79 -14.97 18.95
C LEU A 90 -3.92 -13.99 19.75
N ASP A 91 -2.72 -13.72 19.23
CA ASP A 91 -1.75 -12.77 19.80
C ASP A 91 -1.16 -11.87 18.70
N CYS A 92 -1.79 -10.73 18.48
CA CYS A 92 -1.34 -9.73 17.49
C CYS A 92 0.03 -9.14 17.85
N ARG A 93 0.40 -9.10 19.13
CA ARG A 93 1.74 -8.66 19.56
C ARG A 93 2.82 -9.66 19.13
N GLN A 94 2.51 -10.93 19.20
CA GLN A 94 3.43 -11.98 18.71
C GLN A 94 3.65 -11.81 17.19
N TRP A 95 2.60 -11.56 16.40
CA TRP A 95 2.72 -11.32 14.98
C TRP A 95 3.61 -10.11 14.68
N ALA A 96 3.31 -8.97 15.30
CA ALA A 96 4.10 -7.74 15.10
C ALA A 96 5.56 -7.94 15.48
N ARG A 97 5.84 -8.57 16.64
CA ARG A 97 7.20 -8.84 17.11
C ARG A 97 7.99 -9.74 16.14
N VAL A 98 7.35 -10.80 15.61
CA VAL A 98 8.00 -11.71 14.66
C VAL A 98 8.30 -10.99 13.35
N CYS A 99 7.35 -10.22 12.80
CA CYS A 99 7.57 -9.40 11.62
C CYS A 99 8.72 -8.40 11.82
N LYS A 100 8.76 -7.73 12.99
CA LYS A 100 9.86 -6.81 13.34
C LYS A 100 11.21 -7.51 13.40
N GLN A 101 11.27 -8.68 14.02
CA GLN A 101 12.50 -9.48 14.11
C GLN A 101 12.98 -9.97 12.75
N ALA A 102 12.05 -10.23 11.83
CA ALA A 102 12.35 -10.56 10.43
C ALA A 102 12.83 -9.35 9.60
N GLY A 103 12.86 -8.14 10.16
CA GLY A 103 13.31 -6.93 9.48
C GLY A 103 12.22 -6.20 8.69
N MET A 104 10.99 -6.67 8.74
CA MET A 104 9.85 -6.04 8.06
C MET A 104 9.56 -4.66 8.63
N LYS A 105 9.00 -3.76 7.80
CA LYS A 105 8.73 -2.36 8.13
C LYS A 105 7.27 -2.07 8.41
N GLY A 106 6.39 -2.98 8.04
CA GLY A 106 4.94 -2.83 8.22
C GLY A 106 4.19 -4.15 8.08
N ILE A 107 2.89 -4.08 8.31
CA ILE A 107 1.95 -5.19 8.15
C ILE A 107 0.69 -4.68 7.45
N ILE A 108 0.29 -5.36 6.37
CA ILE A 108 -1.05 -5.22 5.78
C ILE A 108 -1.93 -6.31 6.39
N PHE A 109 -3.09 -5.94 6.87
CA PHE A 109 -4.03 -6.87 7.47
C PHE A 109 -5.34 -6.94 6.69
N THR A 110 -5.80 -8.15 6.42
CA THR A 110 -7.10 -8.41 5.80
C THR A 110 -8.22 -8.10 6.78
N ALA A 111 -8.64 -6.82 6.81
CA ALA A 111 -9.73 -6.38 7.69
C ALA A 111 -11.08 -6.98 7.27
N LYS A 112 -11.32 -7.14 5.96
CA LYS A 112 -12.48 -7.84 5.39
C LYS A 112 -12.09 -8.52 4.08
N HIS A 113 -12.22 -9.84 4.01
CA HIS A 113 -12.08 -10.62 2.79
C HIS A 113 -13.43 -10.71 2.03
N HIS A 114 -13.45 -11.38 0.87
CA HIS A 114 -14.62 -11.51 -0.02
C HIS A 114 -15.86 -12.12 0.65
N CYS A 115 -15.70 -12.91 1.72
CA CYS A 115 -16.84 -13.42 2.48
C CYS A 115 -17.66 -12.32 3.17
N GLY A 116 -17.12 -11.11 3.32
CA GLY A 116 -17.78 -9.98 3.96
C GLY A 116 -17.63 -9.94 5.48
N PHE A 117 -16.96 -10.93 6.10
CA PHE A 117 -16.76 -10.94 7.55
C PHE A 117 -15.76 -9.85 7.98
N CYS A 118 -16.20 -8.95 8.86
CA CYS A 118 -15.39 -7.85 9.34
C CYS A 118 -14.62 -8.23 10.59
N MET A 119 -13.29 -8.08 10.55
CA MET A 119 -12.38 -8.34 11.66
C MET A 119 -12.37 -7.22 12.72
N TRP A 120 -13.24 -6.23 12.58
CA TRP A 120 -13.52 -5.14 13.52
C TRP A 120 -15.03 -5.04 13.78
N PRO A 121 -15.48 -4.42 14.89
CA PRO A 121 -16.90 -4.28 15.21
C PRO A 121 -17.58 -3.19 14.38
N SER A 122 -17.64 -3.39 13.05
CA SER A 122 -18.25 -2.43 12.12
C SER A 122 -19.67 -2.08 12.53
N LYS A 123 -20.04 -0.80 12.41
CA LYS A 123 -21.39 -0.31 12.68
C LYS A 123 -22.37 -0.62 11.55
N TYR A 124 -21.87 -1.04 10.40
CA TYR A 124 -22.62 -1.16 9.16
C TYR A 124 -23.02 -2.59 8.83
N THR A 125 -22.52 -3.59 9.55
CA THR A 125 -22.90 -4.98 9.35
C THR A 125 -22.97 -5.74 10.68
N GLU A 126 -23.84 -6.74 10.73
CA GLU A 126 -23.85 -7.71 11.83
C GLU A 126 -22.88 -8.88 11.59
N TYR A 127 -22.35 -9.03 10.37
CA TYR A 127 -21.41 -10.07 9.99
C TYR A 127 -19.98 -9.66 10.34
N SER A 128 -19.67 -9.67 11.62
CA SER A 128 -18.39 -9.19 12.15
C SER A 128 -18.05 -9.82 13.52
N VAL A 129 -16.85 -9.57 14.00
CA VAL A 129 -16.34 -10.02 15.30
C VAL A 129 -17.25 -9.65 16.49
N LYS A 130 -18.06 -8.58 16.37
CA LYS A 130 -18.97 -8.15 17.45
C LYS A 130 -20.07 -9.14 17.77
N ASN A 131 -20.41 -10.02 16.84
CA ASN A 131 -21.45 -11.04 17.01
C ASN A 131 -20.89 -12.47 17.12
N THR A 132 -19.61 -12.58 17.39
CA THR A 132 -18.94 -13.86 17.64
C THR A 132 -18.81 -14.13 19.14
N PRO A 133 -18.58 -15.38 19.58
CA PRO A 133 -18.27 -15.67 20.97
C PRO A 133 -16.89 -15.15 21.41
N TRP A 134 -16.02 -14.78 20.48
CA TRP A 134 -14.70 -14.30 20.80
C TRP A 134 -14.74 -13.01 21.62
N LYS A 135 -14.12 -13.06 22.81
CA LYS A 135 -14.11 -11.95 23.81
C LYS A 135 -15.51 -11.41 24.13
N ASP A 136 -16.52 -12.27 24.11
CA ASP A 136 -17.95 -11.91 24.34
C ASP A 136 -18.42 -10.79 23.39
N GLY A 137 -18.00 -10.85 22.11
CA GLY A 137 -18.32 -9.84 21.08
C GLY A 137 -17.61 -8.48 21.24
N LYS A 138 -16.64 -8.37 22.15
CA LYS A 138 -15.89 -7.12 22.41
C LYS A 138 -14.53 -7.09 21.73
N GLY A 139 -14.22 -8.10 20.94
CA GLY A 139 -12.95 -8.19 20.21
C GLY A 139 -12.89 -7.25 19.02
N ASP A 140 -11.67 -6.79 18.70
CA ASP A 140 -11.34 -5.99 17.52
C ASP A 140 -9.92 -6.35 17.08
N VAL A 141 -9.82 -7.25 16.09
CA VAL A 141 -8.51 -7.74 15.63
C VAL A 141 -7.74 -6.64 14.92
N VAL A 142 -8.44 -5.77 14.18
CA VAL A 142 -7.83 -4.63 13.48
C VAL A 142 -7.17 -3.70 14.50
N LYS A 143 -7.87 -3.39 15.59
CA LYS A 143 -7.33 -2.55 16.66
C LYS A 143 -6.14 -3.21 17.36
N GLU A 144 -6.26 -4.48 17.71
CA GLU A 144 -5.22 -5.21 18.43
C GLU A 144 -3.92 -5.26 17.60
N LEU A 145 -4.03 -5.48 16.29
CA LEU A 145 -2.86 -5.51 15.41
C LEU A 145 -2.31 -4.11 15.13
N ALA A 146 -3.16 -3.11 14.91
CA ALA A 146 -2.71 -1.73 14.71
C ALA A 146 -1.96 -1.20 15.94
N ASP A 147 -2.45 -1.50 17.15
CA ASP A 147 -1.78 -1.14 18.40
C ASP A 147 -0.44 -1.88 18.55
N ALA A 148 -0.41 -3.19 18.26
CA ALA A 148 0.81 -3.99 18.29
C ALA A 148 1.86 -3.49 17.29
N CYS A 149 1.46 -3.11 16.07
CA CYS A 149 2.36 -2.50 15.10
C CYS A 149 2.96 -1.20 15.64
N ARG A 150 2.16 -0.36 16.27
CA ARG A 150 2.63 0.91 16.87
C ARG A 150 3.61 0.67 18.01
N GLU A 151 3.32 -0.30 18.90
CA GLU A 151 4.20 -0.70 19.99
C GLU A 151 5.57 -1.17 19.50
N GLU A 152 5.61 -1.93 18.40
CA GLU A 152 6.85 -2.46 17.80
C GLU A 152 7.52 -1.48 16.80
N GLY A 153 6.91 -0.32 16.54
CA GLY A 153 7.40 0.65 15.55
C GLY A 153 7.29 0.17 14.11
N LEU A 154 6.30 -0.67 13.82
CA LEU A 154 5.89 -1.07 12.47
C LEU A 154 4.80 -0.15 11.95
N LYS A 155 4.73 0.02 10.63
CA LYS A 155 3.61 0.67 9.96
C LYS A 155 2.45 -0.32 9.84
N PHE A 156 1.23 0.20 9.80
CA PHE A 156 0.01 -0.59 9.66
C PHE A 156 -0.73 -0.23 8.37
N ALA A 157 -1.33 -1.22 7.73
CA ALA A 157 -2.13 -1.07 6.52
C ALA A 157 -3.33 -2.01 6.53
N VAL A 158 -4.30 -1.72 5.68
CA VAL A 158 -5.56 -2.46 5.63
C VAL A 158 -5.88 -2.94 4.22
N TYR A 159 -6.33 -4.18 4.14
CA TYR A 159 -6.99 -4.76 2.99
C TYR A 159 -8.50 -4.77 3.25
N LEU A 160 -9.27 -4.20 2.36
CA LEU A 160 -10.73 -4.19 2.39
C LEU A 160 -11.26 -4.66 1.04
N SER A 161 -11.75 -5.90 0.98
CA SER A 161 -12.35 -6.41 -0.24
C SER A 161 -13.54 -5.55 -0.68
N PRO A 162 -13.53 -5.03 -1.92
CA PRO A 162 -14.70 -4.39 -2.51
C PRO A 162 -15.85 -5.38 -2.77
N TRP A 163 -15.51 -6.62 -3.10
CA TRP A 163 -16.50 -7.69 -3.20
C TRP A 163 -16.94 -8.14 -1.81
N ASP A 164 -18.26 -8.29 -1.63
CA ASP A 164 -18.85 -8.70 -0.37
C ASP A 164 -19.96 -9.73 -0.65
N ARG A 165 -19.64 -10.97 -0.40
CA ARG A 165 -20.51 -12.13 -0.66
C ARG A 165 -21.64 -12.25 0.36
N ASN A 166 -21.54 -11.55 1.51
CA ASN A 166 -22.56 -11.51 2.54
C ASN A 166 -23.65 -10.46 2.23
N HIS A 167 -23.26 -9.25 1.74
CA HIS A 167 -24.14 -8.10 1.72
C HIS A 167 -25.28 -8.22 0.70
N PRO A 168 -26.57 -8.05 1.10
CA PRO A 168 -27.74 -8.22 0.21
C PRO A 168 -27.81 -7.20 -0.93
N ASP A 169 -27.14 -6.05 -0.79
CA ASP A 169 -27.15 -5.00 -1.81
C ASP A 169 -25.88 -4.95 -2.65
N TYR A 170 -24.96 -5.93 -2.51
CA TYR A 170 -23.83 -6.01 -3.43
C TYR A 170 -24.30 -6.04 -4.89
N GLY A 171 -23.67 -5.25 -5.75
CA GLY A 171 -24.08 -5.07 -7.15
C GLY A 171 -25.13 -3.98 -7.36
N LYS A 172 -25.66 -3.34 -6.31
CA LYS A 172 -26.57 -2.20 -6.37
C LYS A 172 -25.87 -0.90 -5.92
N PRO A 173 -26.39 0.29 -6.29
CA PRO A 173 -25.76 1.57 -5.90
C PRO A 173 -25.64 1.77 -4.38
N GLU A 174 -26.58 1.25 -3.60
CA GLU A 174 -26.65 1.38 -2.14
C GLU A 174 -25.41 0.76 -1.46
N TYR A 175 -24.87 -0.30 -2.06
CA TYR A 175 -23.66 -0.96 -1.53
C TYR A 175 -22.45 -0.02 -1.51
N ILE A 176 -22.33 0.92 -2.44
CA ILE A 176 -21.17 1.84 -2.50
C ILE A 176 -21.12 2.71 -1.26
N THR A 177 -22.25 3.17 -0.76
CA THR A 177 -22.33 3.92 0.50
C THR A 177 -21.89 3.06 1.68
N TYR A 178 -22.35 1.81 1.75
CA TYR A 178 -21.94 0.85 2.78
C TYR A 178 -20.42 0.59 2.74
N PHE A 179 -19.87 0.29 1.56
CA PHE A 179 -18.46 0.05 1.36
C PHE A 179 -17.59 1.25 1.81
N ARG A 180 -17.94 2.46 1.39
CA ARG A 180 -17.25 3.69 1.79
C ARG A 180 -17.38 3.99 3.29
N ASN A 181 -18.49 3.66 3.90
CA ASN A 181 -18.66 3.83 5.34
C ASN A 181 -17.75 2.89 6.13
N GLN A 182 -17.63 1.64 5.73
CA GLN A 182 -16.67 0.68 6.30
C GLN A 182 -15.21 1.15 6.10
N LEU A 183 -14.89 1.60 4.89
CA LEU A 183 -13.57 2.16 4.61
C LEU A 183 -13.27 3.37 5.51
N ARG A 184 -14.23 4.26 5.71
CA ARG A 184 -14.09 5.41 6.63
C ARG A 184 -13.83 4.97 8.07
N GLU A 185 -14.49 3.93 8.57
CA GLU A 185 -14.17 3.37 9.89
C GLU A 185 -12.69 2.99 9.98
N LEU A 186 -12.20 2.22 9.00
CA LEU A 186 -10.82 1.76 8.98
C LEU A 186 -9.81 2.92 8.88
N LEU A 187 -10.10 3.95 8.10
CA LEU A 187 -9.20 5.08 7.89
C LEU A 187 -9.21 6.11 9.03
N THR A 188 -10.17 6.04 9.97
CA THR A 188 -10.30 7.07 11.04
C THR A 188 -10.11 6.52 12.46
N GLN A 189 -10.15 5.20 12.66
CA GLN A 189 -10.18 4.62 14.01
C GLN A 189 -8.87 3.94 14.42
N TYR A 190 -7.98 3.65 13.48
CA TYR A 190 -6.82 2.76 13.72
C TYR A 190 -5.46 3.45 13.57
N GLY A 191 -5.45 4.78 13.47
CA GLY A 191 -4.24 5.60 13.32
C GLY A 191 -3.78 5.73 11.88
N ASP A 192 -2.46 5.94 11.70
CA ASP A 192 -1.88 6.14 10.38
C ASP A 192 -1.85 4.84 9.58
N ILE A 193 -2.36 4.91 8.35
CA ILE A 193 -2.40 3.82 7.38
C ILE A 193 -1.39 4.11 6.28
N PHE A 194 -0.45 3.16 6.01
CA PHE A 194 0.53 3.37 4.94
C PHE A 194 0.03 2.91 3.57
N GLU A 195 -0.92 1.95 3.55
CA GLU A 195 -1.47 1.39 2.32
C GLU A 195 -2.92 0.95 2.51
N VAL A 196 -3.74 1.14 1.47
CA VAL A 196 -5.10 0.60 1.37
C VAL A 196 -5.16 -0.33 0.17
N TRP A 197 -5.55 -1.57 0.41
CA TRP A 197 -5.53 -2.65 -0.57
C TRP A 197 -6.95 -3.08 -0.95
N PHE A 198 -7.28 -3.02 -2.24
CA PHE A 198 -8.60 -3.41 -2.78
C PHE A 198 -8.45 -4.56 -3.77
N ASP A 199 -8.93 -5.72 -3.39
CA ASP A 199 -8.88 -6.95 -4.17
C ASP A 199 -10.28 -7.53 -4.38
N GLY A 200 -10.49 -8.17 -5.52
CA GLY A 200 -11.75 -8.84 -5.84
C GLY A 200 -12.85 -7.87 -6.31
N ALA A 201 -12.49 -6.86 -7.09
CA ALA A 201 -13.45 -5.88 -7.61
C ALA A 201 -14.36 -6.39 -8.77
N ASN A 202 -14.42 -7.71 -8.99
CA ASN A 202 -15.14 -8.32 -10.11
C ASN A 202 -16.54 -8.85 -9.75
N GLY A 203 -16.76 -9.17 -8.47
CA GLY A 203 -17.91 -9.92 -8.01
C GLY A 203 -17.89 -11.39 -8.47
N GLY A 204 -18.92 -12.11 -8.14
CA GLY A 204 -19.06 -13.54 -8.42
C GLY A 204 -20.29 -14.13 -7.73
N ASP A 205 -20.22 -15.42 -7.41
CA ASP A 205 -21.21 -16.11 -6.60
C ASP A 205 -21.13 -15.67 -5.13
N GLY A 206 -22.23 -15.79 -4.40
CA GLY A 206 -22.28 -15.45 -2.98
C GLY A 206 -23.64 -15.66 -2.36
N TRP A 207 -23.67 -15.57 -1.02
CA TRP A 207 -24.90 -15.70 -0.24
C TRP A 207 -25.84 -14.51 -0.44
N TYR A 208 -25.31 -13.28 -0.47
CA TYR A 208 -26.03 -12.02 -0.75
C TYR A 208 -27.36 -11.89 0.01
N GLY A 209 -27.29 -12.12 1.34
CA GLY A 209 -28.48 -12.04 2.18
C GLY A 209 -29.49 -13.17 1.96
N GLY A 210 -29.07 -14.31 1.42
CA GLY A 210 -29.90 -15.47 1.15
C GLY A 210 -30.33 -15.61 -0.32
N ALA A 211 -29.93 -14.68 -1.20
CA ALA A 211 -30.24 -14.78 -2.62
C ALA A 211 -29.52 -15.96 -3.31
N ASN A 212 -28.32 -16.31 -2.85
CA ASN A 212 -27.52 -17.43 -3.38
C ASN A 212 -27.38 -17.39 -4.90
N GLU A 213 -26.85 -16.31 -5.42
CA GLU A 213 -26.78 -16.04 -6.85
C GLU A 213 -25.39 -15.56 -7.28
N VAL A 214 -25.20 -15.34 -8.57
CA VAL A 214 -24.00 -14.73 -9.14
C VAL A 214 -24.29 -13.26 -9.45
N ARG A 215 -23.46 -12.35 -8.87
CA ARG A 215 -23.53 -10.92 -9.14
C ARG A 215 -22.21 -10.46 -9.73
N ARG A 216 -22.23 -10.15 -11.02
CA ARG A 216 -21.09 -9.58 -11.72
C ARG A 216 -21.32 -8.09 -11.91
N ILE A 217 -20.25 -7.34 -11.76
CA ILE A 217 -20.24 -5.88 -11.94
C ILE A 217 -19.08 -5.49 -12.87
N ASP A 218 -19.13 -4.30 -13.41
CA ASP A 218 -17.95 -3.71 -14.04
C ASP A 218 -17.11 -3.01 -12.95
N GLY A 219 -16.03 -3.64 -12.53
CA GLY A 219 -15.15 -3.14 -11.46
C GLY A 219 -14.55 -1.76 -11.75
N ARG A 220 -14.53 -1.34 -13.02
CA ARG A 220 -13.99 -0.02 -13.42
C ARG A 220 -14.94 1.13 -13.10
N THR A 221 -16.24 0.87 -13.11
CA THR A 221 -17.25 1.92 -12.99
C THR A 221 -18.11 1.81 -11.75
N TYR A 222 -18.41 0.58 -11.31
CA TYR A 222 -19.34 0.33 -10.22
C TYR A 222 -18.94 0.99 -8.88
N TYR A 223 -17.66 0.92 -8.50
CA TYR A 223 -17.22 1.42 -7.19
C TYR A 223 -16.98 2.93 -7.16
N GLU A 224 -17.09 3.64 -8.30
CA GLU A 224 -16.81 5.09 -8.38
C GLU A 224 -15.44 5.41 -7.73
N TRP A 225 -14.38 4.76 -8.21
CA TRP A 225 -13.05 4.79 -7.62
C TRP A 225 -12.50 6.19 -7.39
N ALA A 226 -12.78 7.14 -8.29
CA ALA A 226 -12.30 8.51 -8.15
C ALA A 226 -12.74 9.14 -6.81
N GLU A 227 -14.01 8.97 -6.43
CA GLU A 227 -14.55 9.48 -5.16
C GLU A 227 -14.03 8.68 -3.96
N THR A 228 -13.83 7.37 -4.12
CA THR A 228 -13.24 6.51 -3.09
C THR A 228 -11.78 6.90 -2.83
N PHE A 229 -10.98 7.09 -3.87
CA PHE A 229 -9.59 7.53 -3.73
C PHE A 229 -9.47 8.93 -3.14
N LYS A 230 -10.34 9.86 -3.54
CA LYS A 230 -10.41 11.19 -2.95
C LYS A 230 -10.61 11.12 -1.43
N MET A 231 -11.57 10.30 -0.97
CA MET A 231 -11.79 10.10 0.47
C MET A 231 -10.54 9.55 1.17
N ILE A 232 -9.83 8.58 0.56
CA ILE A 232 -8.59 8.05 1.13
C ILE A 232 -7.53 9.16 1.24
N ARG A 233 -7.33 9.95 0.18
CA ARG A 233 -6.36 11.05 0.18
C ARG A 233 -6.67 12.12 1.23
N GLU A 234 -7.94 12.39 1.51
CA GLU A 234 -8.37 13.33 2.55
C GLU A 234 -8.13 12.78 3.96
N LEU A 235 -8.45 11.51 4.21
CA LEU A 235 -8.35 10.90 5.53
C LEU A 235 -6.96 10.37 5.87
N GLN A 236 -6.24 9.87 4.86
CA GLN A 236 -4.90 9.27 4.98
C GLN A 236 -3.99 9.80 3.85
N PRO A 237 -3.55 11.06 3.92
CA PRO A 237 -2.82 11.72 2.82
C PRO A 237 -1.46 11.09 2.50
N ASN A 238 -0.94 10.26 3.41
CA ASN A 238 0.33 9.58 3.26
C ASN A 238 0.21 8.14 2.74
N ALA A 239 -1.00 7.59 2.65
CA ALA A 239 -1.23 6.24 2.18
C ALA A 239 -0.98 6.11 0.67
N VAL A 240 -0.51 4.95 0.26
CA VAL A 240 -0.60 4.48 -1.13
C VAL A 240 -1.83 3.60 -1.31
N ILE A 241 -2.28 3.45 -2.54
CA ILE A 241 -3.48 2.69 -2.89
C ILE A 241 -3.09 1.60 -3.88
N TRP A 242 -3.39 0.36 -3.52
CA TRP A 242 -3.43 -0.74 -4.45
C TRP A 242 -4.87 -1.03 -4.86
N ASN A 243 -5.13 -1.20 -6.15
CA ASN A 243 -6.45 -1.48 -6.68
C ASN A 243 -6.38 -2.28 -7.98
N ASP A 244 -7.11 -3.37 -8.06
CA ASP A 244 -7.30 -4.18 -9.28
C ASP A 244 -8.54 -3.79 -10.10
N GLY A 245 -9.34 -2.89 -9.60
CA GLY A 245 -10.69 -2.57 -10.06
C GLY A 245 -10.82 -1.57 -11.21
N GLY A 246 -9.78 -1.31 -11.98
CA GLY A 246 -9.88 -0.52 -13.21
C GLY A 246 -9.36 0.90 -13.15
N ASP A 247 -9.70 1.73 -12.16
CA ASP A 247 -8.97 2.98 -11.90
C ASP A 247 -7.63 2.64 -11.28
N ARG A 248 -6.57 3.22 -11.86
CA ARG A 248 -5.23 2.90 -11.42
C ARG A 248 -4.93 3.51 -10.06
N GLY A 249 -4.52 2.66 -9.11
CA GLY A 249 -3.95 3.06 -7.84
C GLY A 249 -2.51 3.59 -7.97
N ASP A 250 -1.82 3.68 -6.85
CA ASP A 250 -0.40 4.05 -6.81
C ASP A 250 0.52 2.88 -7.12
N LEU A 251 0.04 1.66 -6.89
CA LEU A 251 0.77 0.42 -6.98
C LEU A 251 0.07 -0.56 -7.92
N ARG A 252 0.81 -1.52 -8.42
CA ARG A 252 0.29 -2.69 -9.14
C ARG A 252 0.84 -3.96 -8.53
N TRP A 253 0.12 -5.05 -8.66
CA TRP A 253 0.62 -6.36 -8.26
C TRP A 253 1.49 -6.95 -9.35
N VAL A 254 2.68 -7.41 -8.97
CA VAL A 254 3.66 -8.02 -9.87
C VAL A 254 3.85 -9.48 -9.48
N GLY A 255 3.84 -10.32 -10.47
CA GLY A 255 3.90 -11.76 -10.25
C GLY A 255 2.53 -12.40 -10.34
N THR A 256 2.40 -13.51 -9.71
CA THR A 256 1.17 -14.30 -9.61
C THR A 256 1.11 -14.84 -8.20
N GLU A 257 -0.01 -15.43 -7.80
CA GLU A 257 -0.10 -16.20 -6.54
C GLU A 257 0.93 -17.32 -6.46
N ALA A 258 1.47 -17.74 -7.61
CA ALA A 258 2.60 -18.66 -7.68
C ALA A 258 3.97 -18.00 -7.43
N GLY A 259 4.03 -16.69 -7.17
CA GLY A 259 5.26 -15.95 -6.84
C GLY A 259 6.20 -15.72 -8.03
N ASN A 260 5.71 -15.75 -9.26
CA ASN A 260 6.55 -15.52 -10.45
C ASN A 260 6.63 -14.06 -10.82
N VAL A 261 7.83 -13.51 -10.82
CA VAL A 261 8.15 -12.16 -11.29
C VAL A 261 8.94 -12.27 -12.60
N GLY A 262 8.59 -11.43 -13.59
CA GLY A 262 9.32 -11.40 -14.86
C GLY A 262 10.76 -10.90 -14.71
N GLU A 263 11.64 -11.29 -15.63
CA GLU A 263 13.05 -10.88 -15.61
C GLU A 263 13.23 -9.36 -15.79
N THR A 264 12.34 -8.74 -16.56
CA THR A 264 12.33 -7.28 -16.77
C THR A 264 11.01 -6.72 -16.30
N ASN A 265 11.07 -5.75 -15.40
CA ASN A 265 9.92 -5.05 -14.87
C ASN A 265 10.11 -3.53 -15.00
N TRP A 266 9.10 -2.86 -15.54
CA TRP A 266 9.03 -1.41 -15.62
C TRP A 266 8.14 -0.89 -14.50
N SER A 267 8.55 0.19 -13.86
CA SER A 267 7.69 0.88 -12.88
C SER A 267 6.75 1.91 -13.55
N LEU A 268 6.50 1.75 -14.83
CA LEU A 268 5.66 2.63 -15.62
C LEU A 268 4.42 1.89 -16.11
N MET A 269 3.31 2.61 -16.19
CA MET A 269 2.03 2.14 -16.71
C MET A 269 1.34 3.24 -17.51
N PRO A 270 0.41 2.91 -18.42
CA PRO A 270 -0.48 3.89 -19.00
C PRO A 270 -1.44 4.44 -17.94
N SER A 271 -1.66 5.76 -17.91
CA SER A 271 -2.63 6.39 -16.98
C SER A 271 -4.08 6.09 -17.33
N LYS A 272 -4.34 5.70 -18.58
CA LYS A 272 -5.69 5.46 -19.12
C LYS A 272 -5.73 4.20 -19.98
N GLY A 273 -6.92 3.66 -20.11
CA GLY A 273 -7.20 2.50 -20.94
C GLY A 273 -7.11 1.17 -20.16
N ASP A 274 -7.63 0.13 -20.79
CA ASP A 274 -7.54 -1.22 -20.27
C ASP A 274 -6.10 -1.70 -20.37
N THR A 275 -5.56 -2.15 -19.26
CA THR A 275 -4.25 -2.79 -19.25
C THR A 275 -4.46 -4.28 -19.28
N PRO A 276 -4.03 -4.98 -20.33
CA PRO A 276 -4.08 -6.43 -20.36
C PRO A 276 -3.39 -7.02 -19.12
N TYR A 277 -3.95 -8.08 -18.57
CA TYR A 277 -3.47 -8.71 -17.33
C TYR A 277 -1.96 -8.98 -17.34
N HIS A 278 -1.40 -9.45 -18.46
CA HIS A 278 0.03 -9.69 -18.58
C HIS A 278 0.89 -8.42 -18.44
N MET A 279 0.38 -7.25 -18.80
CA MET A 279 1.13 -5.97 -18.62
C MET A 279 1.16 -5.53 -17.16
N LEU A 280 0.24 -5.97 -16.32
CA LEU A 280 0.29 -5.70 -14.88
C LEU A 280 1.54 -6.33 -14.25
N HIS A 281 1.96 -7.49 -14.75
CA HIS A 281 3.13 -8.19 -14.24
C HIS A 281 4.46 -7.51 -14.62
N PHE A 282 4.56 -6.92 -15.81
CA PHE A 282 5.82 -6.41 -16.35
C PHE A 282 5.93 -4.89 -16.36
N GLY A 283 4.79 -4.19 -16.27
CA GLY A 283 4.73 -2.78 -16.61
C GLY A 283 4.94 -2.53 -18.10
N VAL A 284 5.13 -1.28 -18.47
CA VAL A 284 5.38 -0.87 -19.87
C VAL A 284 6.52 0.12 -19.93
N GLU A 285 7.32 0.04 -20.99
CA GLU A 285 8.51 0.91 -21.16
C GLU A 285 8.15 2.38 -21.35
N ASP A 286 7.07 2.64 -22.07
CA ASP A 286 6.60 3.97 -22.48
C ASP A 286 5.38 4.45 -21.69
N GLY A 287 5.17 3.94 -20.47
CA GLY A 287 4.09 4.38 -19.60
C GLY A 287 4.22 5.85 -19.21
N ASP A 288 3.08 6.51 -19.00
CA ASP A 288 2.99 7.93 -18.68
C ASP A 288 2.75 8.20 -17.18
N VAL A 289 2.63 7.15 -16.35
CA VAL A 289 2.58 7.25 -14.88
C VAL A 289 3.54 6.29 -14.21
N TRP A 290 4.09 6.71 -13.07
CA TRP A 290 4.85 5.83 -12.18
C TRP A 290 3.90 4.95 -11.39
N CYS A 291 4.03 3.64 -11.53
CA CYS A 291 3.21 2.64 -10.85
C CYS A 291 4.09 1.42 -10.53
N PRO A 292 4.83 1.46 -9.42
CA PRO A 292 5.76 0.40 -9.05
C PRO A 292 5.02 -0.88 -8.69
N GLY A 293 5.73 -2.00 -8.85
CA GLY A 293 5.20 -3.32 -8.55
C GLY A 293 5.37 -3.69 -7.09
N GLU A 294 4.29 -4.22 -6.51
CA GLU A 294 4.29 -4.98 -5.27
C GLU A 294 4.31 -6.48 -5.63
N THR A 295 5.12 -7.26 -4.93
CA THR A 295 5.22 -8.72 -5.15
C THR A 295 5.24 -9.45 -3.82
N ASN A 296 4.61 -10.59 -3.77
CA ASN A 296 4.61 -11.54 -2.66
C ASN A 296 5.51 -12.74 -2.91
#